data_f135067d24f02e0dd7ba098294546a72
#
_entry.id   f135067d24f02e0dd7ba098294546a72
#
_cell.length_a   1.000
_cell.length_b   1.000
_cell.length_c   1.000
_cell.angle_alpha   90.00
_cell.angle_beta   90.00
_cell.angle_gamma   90.00
#
_symmetry.space_group_name_H-M   'P 1'
#
loop_
_entity.id
_entity.type
_entity.pdbx_description
1 polymer ?
#
loop_
_entity_poly.entity_id
_entity_poly.type
_entity_poly.pdbx_seq_one_letter_code
_entity_poly.pdbx_strand_id
1 'polypeptide(L)'
;MPEAQLEDFGSGLTPVTQGWFVVNVRDAEWWFAEGRGARCAFESEYGDPPVEFAQFGINVTVLEPGQTGLYHAESNQEAFLVLSGECAVVVEDEERRLRPWDFFHSSPWTAHAFVGAGEGPCVILMVGSRSGPEVHYPVSALAARYDASVAEETSDWRQAYATVERFRRERPPNWARLPWA
;
A
#
# COMPACT_ATOMS: atom_id res chain seq x y z
N MET A 1 -12.86 -11.70 -23.92
CA MET A 1 -12.22 -12.18 -22.68
C MET A 1 -13.34 -12.48 -21.70
N PRO A 2 -13.35 -13.65 -21.02
CA PRO A 2 -14.40 -14.00 -20.06
C PRO A 2 -14.29 -13.19 -18.79
N GLU A 3 -15.30 -13.26 -17.94
CA GLU A 3 -15.25 -12.77 -16.57
C GLU A 3 -14.34 -13.67 -15.73
N ALA A 4 -13.49 -13.07 -14.89
CA ALA A 4 -12.63 -13.80 -13.98
C ALA A 4 -13.44 -14.41 -12.84
N GLN A 5 -13.05 -15.59 -12.39
CA GLN A 5 -13.58 -16.18 -11.16
C GLN A 5 -12.95 -15.49 -9.95
N LEU A 6 -13.77 -15.20 -8.95
CA LEU A 6 -13.35 -14.64 -7.68
C LEU A 6 -13.59 -15.67 -6.58
N GLU A 7 -12.61 -15.88 -5.71
CA GLU A 7 -12.70 -16.77 -4.55
C GLU A 7 -12.33 -16.05 -3.26
N ASP A 8 -12.90 -16.49 -2.13
CA ASP A 8 -12.60 -15.93 -0.81
C ASP A 8 -11.65 -16.88 -0.04
N PHE A 9 -10.49 -16.38 0.33
CA PHE A 9 -9.48 -17.10 1.12
C PHE A 9 -9.43 -16.66 2.60
N GLY A 10 -10.51 -16.01 3.09
CA GLY A 10 -10.72 -15.70 4.50
C GLY A 10 -10.72 -14.23 4.88
N SER A 11 -10.28 -13.34 3.99
CA SER A 11 -10.34 -11.88 4.23
C SER A 11 -11.07 -11.11 3.13
N GLY A 12 -11.58 -11.81 2.11
CA GLY A 12 -12.35 -11.29 0.99
C GLY A 12 -12.02 -11.94 -0.34
N LEU A 13 -12.64 -11.41 -1.40
CA LEU A 13 -12.60 -11.94 -2.76
C LEU A 13 -11.32 -11.52 -3.48
N THR A 14 -10.69 -12.46 -4.16
CA THR A 14 -9.54 -12.22 -5.05
C THR A 14 -9.71 -12.97 -6.38
N PRO A 15 -9.23 -12.46 -7.52
CA PRO A 15 -9.35 -13.14 -8.80
C PRO A 15 -8.44 -14.38 -8.84
N VAL A 16 -8.98 -15.52 -9.29
CA VAL A 16 -8.22 -16.77 -9.46
C VAL A 16 -8.08 -17.20 -10.92
N THR A 17 -8.70 -16.49 -11.85
CA THR A 17 -8.54 -16.69 -13.30
C THR A 17 -8.35 -15.36 -14.01
N GLN A 18 -7.72 -15.40 -15.18
CA GLN A 18 -7.59 -14.23 -16.05
C GLN A 18 -8.94 -13.79 -16.60
N GLY A 19 -9.17 -12.48 -16.66
CA GLY A 19 -10.40 -11.91 -17.20
C GLY A 19 -10.67 -10.52 -16.69
N TRP A 20 -11.83 -9.98 -17.04
CA TRP A 20 -12.34 -8.77 -16.41
C TRP A 20 -13.13 -9.15 -15.16
N PHE A 21 -13.15 -8.31 -14.17
CA PHE A 21 -13.96 -8.50 -12.96
C PHE A 21 -14.39 -7.16 -12.37
N VAL A 22 -15.40 -7.21 -11.51
CA VAL A 22 -15.83 -6.11 -10.67
C VAL A 22 -15.87 -6.62 -9.24
N VAL A 23 -15.21 -5.92 -8.35
CA VAL A 23 -15.24 -6.20 -6.91
C VAL A 23 -15.36 -4.90 -6.15
N ASN A 24 -16.20 -4.89 -5.12
CA ASN A 24 -16.23 -3.78 -4.17
C ASN A 24 -15.02 -3.90 -3.24
N VAL A 25 -14.33 -2.80 -2.96
CA VAL A 25 -13.19 -2.75 -2.03
C VAL A 25 -13.54 -3.36 -0.66
N ARG A 26 -14.78 -3.20 -0.21
CA ARG A 26 -15.31 -3.84 1.01
C ARG A 26 -15.24 -5.36 0.97
N ASP A 27 -15.46 -5.96 -0.19
CA ASP A 27 -15.57 -7.40 -0.37
C ASP A 27 -14.27 -8.05 -0.89
N ALA A 28 -13.29 -7.21 -1.29
CA ALA A 28 -11.99 -7.66 -1.78
C ALA A 28 -11.09 -8.18 -0.65
N GLU A 29 -10.06 -8.95 -1.02
CA GLU A 29 -9.09 -9.51 -0.08
C GLU A 29 -8.22 -8.43 0.55
N TRP A 30 -8.05 -8.50 1.87
CA TRP A 30 -7.22 -7.60 2.65
C TRP A 30 -6.07 -8.33 3.33
N TRP A 31 -4.95 -7.62 3.42
CA TRP A 31 -3.74 -8.04 4.11
C TRP A 31 -3.37 -6.98 5.13
N PHE A 32 -3.13 -7.39 6.38
CA PHE A 32 -2.81 -6.52 7.50
C PHE A 32 -1.48 -6.91 8.13
N ALA A 33 -0.70 -5.91 8.56
CA ALA A 33 0.44 -6.07 9.45
C ALA A 33 0.43 -4.98 10.52
N GLU A 34 0.75 -5.37 11.76
CA GLU A 34 0.81 -4.45 12.88
C GLU A 34 1.83 -3.34 12.62
N GLY A 35 1.48 -2.08 12.93
CA GLY A 35 2.31 -0.92 12.66
C GLY A 35 2.43 -0.51 11.18
N ARG A 36 2.02 -1.39 10.24
CA ARG A 36 2.17 -1.17 8.78
C ARG A 36 0.85 -0.97 8.05
N GLY A 37 -0.27 -1.11 8.75
CA GLY A 37 -1.60 -0.92 8.19
C GLY A 37 -2.10 -2.11 7.38
N ALA A 38 -3.13 -1.86 6.60
CA ALA A 38 -3.74 -2.87 5.74
C ALA A 38 -3.74 -2.43 4.28
N ARG A 39 -3.68 -3.41 3.39
CA ARG A 39 -3.77 -3.18 1.95
C ARG A 39 -4.73 -4.17 1.29
N CYS A 40 -5.48 -3.68 0.32
CA CYS A 40 -6.27 -4.45 -0.61
C CYS A 40 -5.57 -4.37 -1.97
N ALA A 41 -4.99 -5.47 -2.45
CA ALA A 41 -4.50 -5.61 -3.81
C ALA A 41 -5.59 -6.30 -4.64
N PHE A 42 -5.70 -5.91 -5.93
CA PHE A 42 -6.67 -6.49 -6.85
C PHE A 42 -6.06 -7.58 -7.73
N GLU A 43 -4.88 -8.05 -7.35
CA GLU A 43 -4.10 -9.10 -7.99
C GLU A 43 -4.05 -10.33 -7.07
N SER A 44 -3.71 -11.48 -7.63
CA SER A 44 -3.71 -12.73 -6.88
C SER A 44 -2.57 -13.65 -7.30
N GLU A 45 -1.90 -14.25 -6.34
CA GLU A 45 -0.93 -15.33 -6.52
C GLU A 45 -1.56 -16.73 -6.59
N TYR A 46 -2.90 -16.85 -6.35
CA TYR A 46 -3.60 -18.14 -6.30
C TYR A 46 -4.00 -18.68 -7.67
N GLY A 47 -4.03 -17.84 -8.69
CA GLY A 47 -4.31 -18.25 -10.07
C GLY A 47 -3.18 -19.08 -10.67
N ASP A 48 -3.50 -19.91 -11.64
CA ASP A 48 -2.51 -20.60 -12.48
C ASP A 48 -2.80 -20.30 -13.97
N PRO A 49 -2.07 -19.37 -14.58
CA PRO A 49 -1.04 -18.49 -14.00
C PRO A 49 -1.61 -17.46 -13.02
N PRO A 50 -0.78 -16.85 -12.16
CA PRO A 50 -1.18 -15.75 -11.29
C PRO A 50 -1.87 -14.61 -12.02
N VAL A 51 -2.80 -13.93 -11.36
CA VAL A 51 -3.49 -12.77 -11.93
C VAL A 51 -2.70 -11.51 -11.59
N GLU A 52 -2.01 -10.95 -12.56
CA GLU A 52 -1.15 -9.78 -12.40
C GLU A 52 -1.50 -8.69 -13.43
N PHE A 53 -1.38 -7.43 -13.01
CA PHE A 53 -1.51 -6.28 -13.90
C PHE A 53 -0.14 -5.92 -14.47
N ALA A 54 0.10 -6.25 -15.74
CA ALA A 54 1.43 -6.17 -16.35
C ALA A 54 2.02 -4.75 -16.43
N GLN A 55 1.19 -3.71 -16.48
CA GLN A 55 1.64 -2.34 -16.74
C GLN A 55 1.68 -1.44 -15.51
N PHE A 56 0.84 -1.72 -14.52
CA PHE A 56 0.75 -0.95 -13.29
C PHE A 56 0.27 -1.82 -12.13
N GLY A 57 0.69 -1.48 -10.92
CA GLY A 57 0.10 -1.97 -9.68
C GLY A 57 -0.94 -0.97 -9.19
N ILE A 58 -2.01 -1.46 -8.59
CA ILE A 58 -3.02 -0.64 -7.93
C ILE A 58 -3.45 -1.31 -6.64
N ASN A 59 -3.53 -0.55 -5.57
CA ASN A 59 -4.04 -1.02 -4.30
C ASN A 59 -4.73 0.11 -3.52
N VAL A 60 -5.52 -0.28 -2.53
CA VAL A 60 -6.05 0.62 -1.52
C VAL A 60 -5.37 0.28 -0.20
N THR A 61 -4.76 1.29 0.42
CA THR A 61 -4.09 1.16 1.72
C THR A 61 -4.88 1.89 2.80
N VAL A 62 -5.00 1.25 3.96
CA VAL A 62 -5.57 1.85 5.18
C VAL A 62 -4.47 1.97 6.22
N LEU A 63 -4.28 3.16 6.75
CA LEU A 63 -3.34 3.46 7.84
C LEU A 63 -4.11 4.05 9.02
N GLU A 64 -4.08 3.38 10.17
CA GLU A 64 -4.48 4.00 11.44
C GLU A 64 -3.46 5.06 11.85
N PRO A 65 -3.81 6.01 12.72
CA PRO A 65 -2.87 7.00 13.22
C PRO A 65 -1.58 6.35 13.76
N GLY A 66 -0.43 6.79 13.24
CA GLY A 66 0.90 6.27 13.56
C GLY A 66 1.36 5.06 12.76
N GLN A 67 0.48 4.38 12.02
CA GLN A 67 0.91 3.31 11.10
C GLN A 67 1.57 3.89 9.86
N THR A 68 2.55 3.17 9.30
CA THR A 68 3.35 3.65 8.18
C THR A 68 3.89 2.53 7.29
N GLY A 69 4.14 2.81 6.02
CA GLY A 69 5.04 2.01 5.17
C GLY A 69 6.50 2.32 5.43
N LEU A 70 7.42 1.55 4.85
CA LEU A 70 8.84 1.90 4.89
C LEU A 70 9.13 3.04 3.90
N TYR A 71 10.03 3.93 4.29
CA TYR A 71 10.55 5.00 3.45
C TYR A 71 11.44 4.40 2.37
N HIS A 72 11.06 4.62 1.12
CA HIS A 72 11.72 4.02 -0.03
C HIS A 72 11.59 4.88 -1.28
N ALA A 73 12.44 4.62 -2.25
CA ALA A 73 12.39 5.16 -3.59
C ALA A 73 12.31 4.01 -4.60
N GLU A 74 11.49 4.15 -5.62
CA GLU A 74 11.35 3.17 -6.70
C GLU A 74 11.79 3.74 -8.04
N SER A 75 12.26 2.86 -8.93
CA SER A 75 12.54 3.23 -10.34
C SER A 75 11.26 3.53 -11.13
N ASN A 76 10.10 3.28 -10.53
CA ASN A 76 8.79 3.50 -11.10
C ASN A 76 8.22 4.87 -10.74
N GLN A 77 7.37 5.38 -11.63
CA GLN A 77 6.49 6.51 -11.30
C GLN A 77 5.30 6.00 -10.50
N GLU A 78 4.93 6.74 -9.47
CA GLU A 78 3.79 6.42 -8.62
C GLU A 78 2.85 7.61 -8.44
N ALA A 79 1.61 7.30 -8.12
CA ALA A 79 0.56 8.28 -7.88
C ALA A 79 -0.32 7.84 -6.71
N PHE A 80 -0.67 8.79 -5.86
CA PHE A 80 -1.40 8.55 -4.63
C PHE A 80 -2.54 9.55 -4.49
N LEU A 81 -3.72 9.06 -4.11
CA LEU A 81 -4.87 9.90 -3.85
C LEU A 81 -5.45 9.55 -2.47
N VAL A 82 -5.51 10.52 -1.57
CA VAL A 82 -6.19 10.34 -0.29
C VAL A 82 -7.69 10.32 -0.53
N LEU A 83 -8.34 9.22 -0.19
CA LEU A 83 -9.79 9.03 -0.37
C LEU A 83 -10.58 9.48 0.86
N SER A 84 -10.05 9.21 2.07
CA SER A 84 -10.67 9.63 3.33
C SER A 84 -9.65 9.67 4.47
N GLY A 85 -9.98 10.34 5.57
CA GLY A 85 -9.08 10.50 6.71
C GLY A 85 -7.91 11.45 6.41
N GLU A 86 -6.90 11.44 7.27
CA GLU A 86 -5.72 12.29 7.15
C GLU A 86 -4.45 11.45 7.26
N CYS A 87 -3.43 11.79 6.48
CA CYS A 87 -2.09 11.23 6.61
C CYS A 87 -1.03 12.33 6.48
N ALA A 88 0.20 11.98 6.78
CA ALA A 88 1.37 12.73 6.36
C ALA A 88 2.13 11.94 5.31
N VAL A 89 2.72 12.60 4.32
CA VAL A 89 3.76 12.05 3.48
C VAL A 89 5.11 12.62 3.92
N VAL A 90 6.05 11.73 4.23
CA VAL A 90 7.46 12.08 4.34
C VAL A 90 8.04 11.90 2.95
N VAL A 91 8.55 12.96 2.35
CA VAL A 91 9.08 12.97 0.98
C VAL A 91 10.35 13.81 0.93
N GLU A 92 11.46 13.27 0.43
CA GLU A 92 12.75 13.97 0.27
C GLU A 92 13.13 14.80 1.51
N ASP A 93 13.06 14.18 2.71
CA ASP A 93 13.33 14.83 4.01
C ASP A 93 12.38 15.98 4.39
N GLU A 94 11.24 16.13 3.72
CA GLU A 94 10.18 17.04 4.10
C GLU A 94 8.92 16.30 4.52
N GLU A 95 8.11 16.90 5.38
CA GLU A 95 6.80 16.37 5.76
C GLU A 95 5.68 17.25 5.21
N ARG A 96 4.66 16.62 4.63
CA ARG A 96 3.45 17.29 4.17
C ARG A 96 2.23 16.57 4.72
N ARG A 97 1.30 17.32 5.33
CA ARG A 97 -0.02 16.84 5.69
C ARG A 97 -0.92 16.76 4.48
N LEU A 98 -1.61 15.64 4.36
CA LEU A 98 -2.56 15.35 3.29
C LEU A 98 -3.94 15.06 3.90
N ARG A 99 -4.98 15.50 3.21
CA ARG A 99 -6.39 15.35 3.53
C ARG A 99 -7.15 14.76 2.33
N PRO A 100 -8.42 14.38 2.47
CA PRO A 100 -9.19 13.82 1.37
C PRO A 100 -9.12 14.67 0.09
N TRP A 101 -8.85 13.98 -1.03
CA TRP A 101 -8.70 14.52 -2.38
C TRP A 101 -7.36 15.19 -2.67
N ASP A 102 -6.43 15.25 -1.71
CA ASP A 102 -5.06 15.62 -2.02
C ASP A 102 -4.40 14.50 -2.84
N PHE A 103 -3.72 14.93 -3.90
CA PHE A 103 -2.98 14.06 -4.82
C PHE A 103 -1.48 14.27 -4.65
N PHE A 104 -0.74 13.18 -4.51
CA PHE A 104 0.72 13.18 -4.52
C PHE A 104 1.23 12.39 -5.72
N HIS A 105 2.11 13.00 -6.50
CA HIS A 105 2.84 12.38 -7.59
C HIS A 105 4.28 12.15 -7.18
N SER A 106 4.74 10.92 -7.26
CA SER A 106 6.13 10.52 -7.05
C SER A 106 6.78 10.24 -8.42
N SER A 107 7.73 11.06 -8.79
CA SER A 107 8.60 10.77 -9.93
C SER A 107 9.52 9.58 -9.59
N PRO A 108 10.05 8.85 -10.58
CA PRO A 108 11.05 7.82 -10.31
C PRO A 108 12.14 8.31 -9.36
N TRP A 109 12.51 7.49 -8.39
CA TRP A 109 13.53 7.73 -7.38
C TRP A 109 13.21 8.84 -6.35
N THR A 110 11.98 9.30 -6.27
CA THR A 110 11.54 10.19 -5.18
C THR A 110 11.31 9.35 -3.92
N ALA A 111 12.12 9.52 -2.90
CA ALA A 111 12.00 8.77 -1.66
C ALA A 111 10.81 9.28 -0.83
N HIS A 112 9.94 8.36 -0.40
CA HIS A 112 8.75 8.72 0.37
C HIS A 112 8.23 7.60 1.28
N ALA A 113 7.40 7.99 2.26
CA ALA A 113 6.56 7.11 3.07
C ALA A 113 5.28 7.83 3.49
N PHE A 114 4.18 7.09 3.64
CA PHE A 114 2.95 7.62 4.22
C PHE A 114 2.83 7.22 5.68
N VAL A 115 2.32 8.13 6.49
CA VAL A 115 2.06 7.93 7.92
C VAL A 115 0.61 8.29 8.20
N GLY A 116 -0.16 7.37 8.77
CA GLY A 116 -1.52 7.65 9.22
C GLY A 116 -1.53 8.76 10.26
N ALA A 117 -2.46 9.70 10.14
CA ALA A 117 -2.57 10.87 11.01
C ALA A 117 -4.04 11.17 11.35
N GLY A 118 -4.29 12.25 12.10
CA GLY A 118 -5.64 12.62 12.51
C GLY A 118 -6.20 11.70 13.61
N GLU A 119 -7.53 11.60 13.68
CA GLU A 119 -8.24 10.88 14.75
C GLU A 119 -8.78 9.49 14.32
N GLY A 120 -8.47 9.06 13.10
CA GLY A 120 -8.98 7.80 12.55
C GLY A 120 -8.23 7.33 11.33
N PRO A 121 -8.70 6.23 10.72
CA PRO A 121 -8.02 5.64 9.59
C PRO A 121 -7.97 6.57 8.38
N CYS A 122 -6.81 6.61 7.71
CA CYS A 122 -6.63 7.22 6.41
C CYS A 122 -6.72 6.14 5.33
N VAL A 123 -7.44 6.43 4.25
CA VAL A 123 -7.57 5.55 3.08
C VAL A 123 -6.89 6.20 1.88
N ILE A 124 -5.94 5.50 1.29
CA ILE A 124 -5.14 5.99 0.17
C ILE A 124 -5.26 5.02 -1.00
N LEU A 125 -5.62 5.53 -2.17
CA LEU A 125 -5.45 4.82 -3.44
C LEU A 125 -4.00 5.00 -3.90
N MET A 126 -3.32 3.90 -4.20
CA MET A 126 -1.94 3.86 -4.65
C MET A 126 -1.86 3.21 -6.03
N VAL A 127 -1.18 3.86 -6.95
CA VAL A 127 -0.96 3.35 -8.32
C VAL A 127 0.50 3.55 -8.68
N GLY A 128 1.18 2.49 -9.09
CA GLY A 128 2.57 2.54 -9.54
C GLY A 128 2.74 1.90 -10.91
N SER A 129 3.57 2.47 -11.77
CA SER A 129 3.96 1.81 -13.02
C SER A 129 4.84 0.58 -12.72
N ARG A 130 4.95 -0.33 -13.68
CA ARG A 130 5.80 -1.53 -13.57
C ARG A 130 6.86 -1.56 -14.67
N SER A 131 7.47 -0.42 -14.93
CA SER A 131 8.51 -0.27 -15.97
C SER A 131 9.90 -0.70 -15.51
N GLY A 132 10.14 -0.78 -14.19
CA GLY A 132 11.40 -1.22 -13.59
C GLY A 132 11.17 -1.88 -12.23
N PRO A 133 11.98 -2.88 -11.86
CA PRO A 133 11.84 -3.63 -10.60
C PRO A 133 12.66 -3.06 -9.44
N GLU A 134 13.34 -1.94 -9.63
CA GLU A 134 14.33 -1.45 -8.67
C GLU A 134 13.68 -0.64 -7.56
N VAL A 135 14.08 -0.94 -6.34
CA VAL A 135 13.69 -0.24 -5.11
C VAL A 135 14.92 0.05 -4.27
N HIS A 136 14.93 1.17 -3.59
CA HIS A 136 15.96 1.56 -2.65
C HIS A 136 15.33 2.07 -1.36
N TYR A 137 15.88 1.65 -0.23
CA TYR A 137 15.46 2.05 1.12
C TYR A 137 16.59 2.88 1.75
N PRO A 138 16.55 4.20 1.60
CA PRO A 138 17.55 5.07 2.22
C PRO A 138 17.30 5.25 3.71
N VAL A 139 18.34 5.59 4.46
CA VAL A 139 18.19 6.02 5.85
C VAL A 139 17.72 7.46 5.89
N SER A 140 16.64 7.73 6.64
CA SER A 140 16.10 9.09 6.85
C SER A 140 15.84 9.33 8.33
N ALA A 141 16.44 10.38 8.88
CA ALA A 141 16.20 10.80 10.27
C ALA A 141 14.75 11.28 10.49
N LEU A 142 14.10 11.82 9.48
CA LEU A 142 12.70 12.23 9.55
C LEU A 142 11.77 11.01 9.56
N ALA A 143 11.97 10.08 8.62
CA ALA A 143 11.19 8.85 8.55
C ALA A 143 11.37 7.96 9.80
N ALA A 144 12.55 7.98 10.41
CA ALA A 144 12.83 7.25 11.65
C ALA A 144 11.94 7.69 12.84
N ARG A 145 11.44 8.92 12.85
CA ARG A 145 10.49 9.40 13.88
C ARG A 145 9.16 8.65 13.86
N TYR A 146 8.85 8.02 12.74
CA TYR A 146 7.62 7.29 12.47
C TYR A 146 7.85 5.78 12.36
N ASP A 147 9.05 5.29 12.72
CA ASP A 147 9.43 3.89 12.50
C ASP A 147 9.37 3.44 11.03
N ALA A 148 9.57 4.40 10.11
CA ALA A 148 9.50 4.20 8.67
C ALA A 148 10.89 4.06 8.01
N SER A 149 11.99 4.32 8.73
CA SER A 149 13.35 4.22 8.17
C SER A 149 13.99 2.88 8.48
N VAL A 150 14.77 2.37 7.54
CA VAL A 150 15.71 1.27 7.80
C VAL A 150 16.90 1.76 8.63
N ALA A 151 17.58 0.83 9.34
CA ALA A 151 18.78 1.13 10.12
C ALA A 151 20.02 1.32 9.22
N GLU A 152 20.08 0.57 8.13
CA GLU A 152 21.14 0.63 7.12
C GLU A 152 20.46 0.65 5.74
N GLU A 153 20.95 1.51 4.82
CA GLU A 153 20.40 1.59 3.48
C GLU A 153 20.56 0.28 2.72
N THR A 154 19.56 -0.09 1.95
CA THR A 154 19.55 -1.33 1.18
C THR A 154 18.64 -1.24 -0.03
N SER A 155 18.93 -2.04 -1.06
CA SER A 155 18.02 -2.30 -2.19
C SER A 155 17.38 -3.70 -2.13
N ASP A 156 17.63 -4.46 -1.06
CA ASP A 156 16.98 -5.75 -0.83
C ASP A 156 15.78 -5.58 0.10
N TRP A 157 14.58 -5.71 -0.44
CA TRP A 157 13.34 -5.63 0.33
C TRP A 157 13.27 -6.63 1.48
N ARG A 158 13.94 -7.81 1.37
CA ARG A 158 13.98 -8.80 2.44
C ARG A 158 14.75 -8.31 3.64
N GLN A 159 15.83 -7.56 3.39
CA GLN A 159 16.60 -6.91 4.47
C GLN A 159 15.81 -5.75 5.07
N ALA A 160 15.20 -4.92 4.23
CA ALA A 160 14.39 -3.79 4.68
C ALA A 160 13.23 -4.23 5.59
N TYR A 161 12.56 -5.32 5.25
CA TYR A 161 11.42 -5.86 5.99
C TYR A 161 11.79 -6.97 7.00
N ALA A 162 13.07 -7.22 7.27
CA ALA A 162 13.52 -8.34 8.13
C ALA A 162 12.94 -8.29 9.56
N THR A 163 12.69 -7.10 10.09
CA THR A 163 12.12 -6.86 11.43
C THR A 163 10.64 -6.53 11.43
N VAL A 164 10.03 -6.41 10.26
CA VAL A 164 8.61 -6.08 10.11
C VAL A 164 7.77 -7.33 10.26
N GLU A 165 6.68 -7.24 11.03
CA GLU A 165 5.70 -8.31 11.12
C GLU A 165 5.16 -8.64 9.72
N ARG A 166 5.02 -9.95 9.44
CA ARG A 166 4.50 -10.38 8.14
C ARG A 166 3.05 -10.01 7.97
N PHE A 167 2.69 -9.52 6.79
CA PHE A 167 1.30 -9.36 6.41
C PHE A 167 0.56 -10.69 6.47
N ARG A 168 -0.64 -10.65 7.06
CA ARG A 168 -1.55 -11.79 7.16
C ARG A 168 -2.89 -11.44 6.53
N ARG A 169 -3.63 -12.43 6.07
CA ARG A 169 -4.98 -12.25 5.53
C ARG A 169 -5.92 -11.83 6.63
N GLU A 170 -6.18 -10.55 6.73
CA GLU A 170 -7.01 -9.94 7.74
C GLU A 170 -7.49 -8.57 7.27
N ARG A 171 -8.73 -8.23 7.58
CA ARG A 171 -9.27 -6.90 7.35
C ARG A 171 -8.63 -5.89 8.31
N PRO A 172 -8.50 -4.60 7.91
CA PRO A 172 -8.00 -3.58 8.82
C PRO A 172 -8.84 -3.49 10.10
N PRO A 173 -8.23 -3.18 11.23
CA PRO A 173 -8.97 -2.82 12.44
C PRO A 173 -9.91 -1.63 12.16
N ASN A 174 -10.89 -1.42 13.04
CA ASN A 174 -11.87 -0.33 12.88
C ASN A 174 -12.63 -0.34 11.55
N TRP A 175 -12.89 -1.55 10.99
CA TRP A 175 -13.59 -1.74 9.72
C TRP A 175 -14.85 -0.87 9.57
N ALA A 176 -15.65 -0.75 10.64
CA ALA A 176 -16.87 0.05 10.67
C ALA A 176 -16.66 1.58 10.52
N ARG A 177 -15.43 2.07 10.58
CA ARG A 177 -15.07 3.49 10.39
C ARG A 177 -14.62 3.81 8.97
N LEU A 178 -14.51 2.80 8.11
CA LEU A 178 -14.06 2.97 6.74
C LEU A 178 -15.21 3.45 5.83
N PRO A 179 -14.91 4.17 4.74
CA PRO A 179 -15.94 4.82 3.92
C PRO A 179 -16.88 3.85 3.18
N TRP A 180 -16.57 2.57 3.16
CA TRP A 180 -17.39 1.51 2.56
C TRP A 180 -18.11 0.61 3.58
N ALA A 181 -18.04 0.90 4.87
CA ALA A 181 -18.64 0.09 5.92
C ALA A 181 -20.17 0.24 6.00
#